data_c20b4af61696dbb9f73124cb1e0a5ba1
#
_entry.id   c20b4af61696dbb9f73124cb1e0a5ba1
#
_cell.length_a   1.000
_cell.length_b   1.000
_cell.length_c   1.000
_cell.angle_alpha   90.00
_cell.angle_beta   90.00
_cell.angle_gamma   90.00
#
_symmetry.space_group_name_H-M   'P 1'
#
loop_
_entity.id
_entity.type
_entity.pdbx_description
1 polymer ?
#
loop_
_entity_poly.entity_id
_entity_poly.type
_entity_poly.pdbx_seq_one_letter_code
_entity_poly.pdbx_strand_id
1 'polypeptide(L)'
;MTKYFDINQPGYSIKCKIMGENIRELKKVILYCHGFGGHKDTKAAEHFAEAALSKMKKTAILIFDWPSHGNDVRSKLTLEDCDTYLSIVLEYIHNTLHVDDVCAYGTSFGGYLIMKYLHDHDSNPFRKIALRCPAVSMYDIIYQRVMTDENKTMLTKGKDIQTGFDRKVLIDQSFLDELKSEDIRHWDYLDFADDIMIIHGTKDEIVPFNEVKEFTENNVIEFVPIEDADHRFQNLDKMKLAHSYMIEFFKS
;
A
#
# COMPACT_ATOMS: atom_id res chain seq x y z
N MET A 1 12.47 17.96 6.36
CA MET A 1 11.24 18.72 6.73
C MET A 1 10.02 17.79 6.58
N THR A 2 9.10 17.83 7.53
CA THR A 2 7.80 17.11 7.47
C THR A 2 6.69 18.14 7.39
N LYS A 3 5.72 17.93 6.50
CA LYS A 3 4.54 18.80 6.34
C LYS A 3 3.28 17.95 6.26
N TYR A 4 2.24 18.36 6.98
CA TYR A 4 0.88 17.83 6.91
C TYR A 4 0.01 18.75 6.07
N PHE A 5 -0.87 18.19 5.27
CA PHE A 5 -1.79 18.94 4.44
C PHE A 5 -2.94 18.06 3.99
N ASP A 6 -4.00 18.70 3.49
CA ASP A 6 -5.14 17.99 2.90
C ASP A 6 -5.18 18.27 1.40
N ILE A 7 -5.43 17.22 0.61
CA ILE A 7 -5.80 17.38 -0.80
C ILE A 7 -7.33 17.44 -0.84
N ASN A 8 -7.84 18.59 -1.27
CA ASN A 8 -9.28 18.83 -1.30
C ASN A 8 -9.77 18.91 -2.74
N GLN A 9 -10.75 18.06 -3.07
CA GLN A 9 -11.51 18.06 -4.31
C GLN A 9 -13.00 17.92 -4.00
N PRO A 10 -13.93 18.21 -4.93
CA PRO A 10 -15.36 18.05 -4.67
C PRO A 10 -15.69 16.62 -4.16
N GLY A 11 -16.20 16.54 -2.94
CA GLY A 11 -16.54 15.27 -2.27
C GLY A 11 -15.39 14.55 -1.57
N TYR A 12 -14.15 15.06 -1.63
CA TYR A 12 -12.97 14.39 -1.08
C TYR A 12 -12.08 15.35 -0.29
N SER A 13 -11.53 14.88 0.84
CA SER A 13 -10.56 15.60 1.68
C SER A 13 -9.52 14.59 2.20
N ILE A 14 -8.47 14.36 1.44
CA ILE A 14 -7.47 13.31 1.71
C ILE A 14 -6.39 13.86 2.64
N LYS A 15 -6.19 13.20 3.77
CA LYS A 15 -5.21 13.58 4.78
C LYS A 15 -3.83 13.09 4.40
N CYS A 16 -2.90 13.99 4.16
CA CYS A 16 -1.58 13.70 3.64
C CYS A 16 -0.45 14.15 4.57
N LYS A 17 0.69 13.48 4.43
CA LYS A 17 1.97 13.81 5.05
C LYS A 17 3.06 13.70 3.99
N ILE A 18 3.86 14.73 3.84
CA ILE A 18 5.04 14.71 2.96
C ILE A 18 6.32 14.93 3.77
N MET A 19 7.32 14.12 3.51
CA MET A 19 8.65 14.21 4.11
C MET A 19 9.69 14.38 3.01
N GLY A 20 10.58 15.37 3.13
CA GLY A 20 11.63 15.69 2.17
C GLY A 20 12.42 16.92 2.56
N GLU A 21 13.54 17.20 1.88
CA GLU A 21 14.41 18.34 2.22
C GLU A 21 13.87 19.67 1.64
N ASN A 22 13.62 19.71 0.33
CA ASN A 22 13.13 20.90 -0.38
C ASN A 22 12.03 20.54 -1.38
N ILE A 23 10.79 20.79 -1.00
CA ILE A 23 9.61 20.43 -1.81
C ILE A 23 9.57 21.18 -3.15
N ARG A 24 10.24 22.34 -3.27
CA ARG A 24 10.25 23.15 -4.50
C ARG A 24 11.21 22.63 -5.58
N GLU A 25 12.13 21.74 -5.21
CA GLU A 25 13.16 21.21 -6.11
C GLU A 25 13.05 19.68 -6.27
N LEU A 26 11.89 19.12 -5.97
CA LEU A 26 11.67 17.69 -6.10
C LEU A 26 11.85 17.25 -7.55
N LYS A 27 12.46 16.09 -7.71
CA LYS A 27 12.55 15.36 -8.97
C LYS A 27 11.89 14.00 -8.89
N LYS A 28 11.68 13.49 -7.68
CA LYS A 28 11.10 12.19 -7.41
C LYS A 28 10.17 12.25 -6.21
N VAL A 29 9.04 11.55 -6.31
CA VAL A 29 8.17 11.24 -5.18
C VAL A 29 8.06 9.74 -5.03
N ILE A 30 8.24 9.21 -3.82
CA ILE A 30 7.86 7.86 -3.47
C ILE A 30 6.54 7.95 -2.72
N LEU A 31 5.48 7.43 -3.32
CA LEU A 31 4.17 7.34 -2.72
C LEU A 31 4.11 6.09 -1.82
N TYR A 32 3.93 6.29 -0.52
CA TYR A 32 3.83 5.21 0.45
C TYR A 32 2.37 4.87 0.73
N CYS A 33 1.96 3.66 0.35
CA CYS A 33 0.62 3.11 0.52
C CYS A 33 0.60 2.12 1.69
N HIS A 34 0.03 2.54 2.82
CA HIS A 34 0.00 1.74 4.04
C HIS A 34 -0.99 0.57 3.98
N GLY A 35 -0.81 -0.43 4.86
CA GLY A 35 -1.66 -1.61 4.99
C GLY A 35 -2.99 -1.35 5.71
N PHE A 36 -3.84 -2.39 5.77
CA PHE A 36 -5.15 -2.36 6.43
C PHE A 36 -5.03 -2.02 7.93
N GLY A 37 -5.80 -1.04 8.38
CA GLY A 37 -5.69 -0.50 9.73
C GLY A 37 -4.47 0.40 9.97
N GLY A 38 -3.66 0.67 8.93
CA GLY A 38 -2.53 1.60 9.00
C GLY A 38 -2.95 3.08 8.94
N HIS A 39 -1.99 3.98 8.84
CA HIS A 39 -2.21 5.43 8.69
C HIS A 39 -0.91 6.13 8.28
N LYS A 40 -1.02 7.41 7.85
CA LYS A 40 0.13 8.20 7.39
C LYS A 40 1.23 8.45 8.44
N ASP A 41 0.94 8.25 9.73
CA ASP A 41 1.87 8.48 10.84
C ASP A 41 2.46 7.19 11.41
N THR A 42 2.57 6.12 10.61
CA THR A 42 3.18 4.87 11.07
C THR A 42 4.70 5.02 11.21
N LYS A 43 5.27 4.44 12.27
CA LYS A 43 6.73 4.39 12.46
C LYS A 43 7.46 3.70 11.31
N ALA A 44 6.85 2.69 10.70
CA ALA A 44 7.43 1.99 9.55
C ALA A 44 7.66 2.94 8.36
N ALA A 45 6.70 3.82 8.09
CA ALA A 45 6.82 4.83 7.05
C ALA A 45 7.89 5.89 7.39
N GLU A 46 7.99 6.30 8.65
CA GLU A 46 9.04 7.24 9.11
C GLU A 46 10.44 6.63 8.95
N HIS A 47 10.64 5.40 9.39
CA HIS A 47 11.92 4.69 9.24
C HIS A 47 12.31 4.52 7.76
N PHE A 48 11.34 4.19 6.90
CA PHE A 48 11.61 4.12 5.46
C PHE A 48 11.99 5.50 4.91
N ALA A 49 11.26 6.56 5.27
CA ALA A 49 11.54 7.91 4.81
C ALA A 49 12.94 8.37 5.23
N GLU A 50 13.34 8.16 6.50
CA GLU A 50 14.68 8.47 6.98
C GLU A 50 15.76 7.74 6.17
N ALA A 51 15.59 6.43 5.94
CA ALA A 51 16.53 5.62 5.17
C ALA A 51 16.62 6.09 3.70
N ALA A 52 15.48 6.31 3.04
CA ALA A 52 15.41 6.70 1.64
C ALA A 52 15.99 8.12 1.40
N LEU A 53 15.56 9.10 2.21
CA LEU A 53 15.97 10.49 2.07
C LEU A 53 17.47 10.71 2.38
N SER A 54 18.06 9.84 3.21
CA SER A 54 19.52 9.88 3.44
C SER A 54 20.34 9.50 2.19
N LYS A 55 19.75 8.73 1.26
CA LYS A 55 20.42 8.16 0.09
C LYS A 55 19.92 8.73 -1.25
N MET A 56 18.78 9.39 -1.27
CA MET A 56 18.11 9.88 -2.48
C MET A 56 17.84 11.37 -2.37
N LYS A 57 18.65 12.18 -3.10
CA LYS A 57 18.51 13.65 -3.12
C LYS A 57 17.33 14.07 -3.99
N LYS A 58 16.73 15.24 -3.68
CA LYS A 58 15.58 15.81 -4.40
C LYS A 58 14.38 14.86 -4.46
N THR A 59 14.24 14.01 -3.43
CA THR A 59 13.16 13.02 -3.29
C THR A 59 12.29 13.42 -2.10
N ALA A 60 11.00 13.15 -2.22
CA ALA A 60 10.06 13.19 -1.10
C ALA A 60 9.33 11.87 -0.94
N ILE A 61 8.95 11.58 0.29
CA ILE A 61 8.01 10.47 0.61
C ILE A 61 6.66 11.11 0.92
N LEU A 62 5.65 10.78 0.11
CA LEU A 62 4.28 11.22 0.32
C LEU A 62 3.46 10.03 0.83
N ILE A 63 2.71 10.25 1.89
CA ILE A 63 1.85 9.26 2.53
C ILE A 63 0.49 9.89 2.74
N PHE A 64 -0.58 9.13 2.55
CA PHE A 64 -1.93 9.58 2.81
C PHE A 64 -2.71 8.53 3.59
N ASP A 65 -3.79 8.95 4.25
CA ASP A 65 -4.71 8.02 4.89
C ASP A 65 -5.72 7.50 3.86
N TRP A 66 -5.86 6.17 3.73
CA TRP A 66 -6.91 5.54 2.94
C TRP A 66 -8.31 5.87 3.50
N PRO A 67 -9.39 5.72 2.71
CA PRO A 67 -10.76 5.84 3.20
C PRO A 67 -10.96 5.03 4.49
N SER A 68 -11.62 5.59 5.49
CA SER A 68 -11.87 4.95 6.80
C SER A 68 -10.62 4.64 7.63
N HIS A 69 -9.45 5.17 7.27
CA HIS A 69 -8.19 4.97 7.98
C HIS A 69 -7.65 6.27 8.57
N GLY A 70 -6.84 6.15 9.62
CA GLY A 70 -6.13 7.29 10.21
C GLY A 70 -7.03 8.43 10.64
N ASN A 71 -6.86 9.59 10.03
CA ASN A 71 -7.65 10.80 10.25
C ASN A 71 -8.63 11.08 9.10
N ASP A 72 -8.88 10.11 8.24
CA ASP A 72 -9.84 10.26 7.15
C ASP A 72 -11.25 10.53 7.66
N VAL A 73 -12.01 11.30 6.88
CA VAL A 73 -13.38 11.68 7.23
C VAL A 73 -14.44 10.67 6.81
N ARG A 74 -14.10 9.75 5.91
CA ARG A 74 -15.00 8.69 5.49
C ARG A 74 -15.15 7.64 6.57
N SER A 75 -16.39 7.27 6.85
CA SER A 75 -16.69 6.29 7.89
C SER A 75 -16.54 4.85 7.42
N LYS A 76 -16.67 4.58 6.12
CA LYS A 76 -16.68 3.24 5.52
C LYS A 76 -15.59 3.10 4.45
N LEU A 77 -14.97 1.92 4.37
CA LEU A 77 -14.02 1.56 3.34
C LEU A 77 -14.74 0.96 2.13
N THR A 78 -14.43 1.45 0.92
CA THR A 78 -14.82 0.87 -0.36
C THR A 78 -13.60 0.81 -1.29
N LEU A 79 -13.56 -0.11 -2.25
CA LEU A 79 -12.47 -0.17 -3.23
C LEU A 79 -12.53 1.00 -4.22
N GLU A 80 -13.74 1.46 -4.56
CA GLU A 80 -13.97 2.64 -5.42
C GLU A 80 -13.35 3.90 -4.80
N ASP A 81 -13.59 4.16 -3.51
CA ASP A 81 -12.96 5.30 -2.83
C ASP A 81 -11.44 5.16 -2.74
N CYS A 82 -10.90 3.94 -2.57
CA CYS A 82 -9.46 3.71 -2.58
C CYS A 82 -8.83 4.05 -3.94
N ASP A 83 -9.45 3.62 -5.03
CA ASP A 83 -9.02 3.94 -6.40
C ASP A 83 -9.05 5.46 -6.64
N THR A 84 -10.16 6.09 -6.28
CA THR A 84 -10.34 7.55 -6.39
C THR A 84 -9.28 8.30 -5.57
N TYR A 85 -8.98 7.86 -4.35
CA TYR A 85 -7.95 8.50 -3.51
C TYR A 85 -6.58 8.40 -4.16
N LEU A 86 -6.22 7.23 -4.69
CA LEU A 86 -4.94 7.04 -5.35
C LEU A 86 -4.82 7.93 -6.59
N SER A 87 -5.88 7.99 -7.42
CA SER A 87 -5.94 8.85 -8.60
C SER A 87 -5.77 10.33 -8.24
N ILE A 88 -6.50 10.83 -7.23
CA ILE A 88 -6.40 12.23 -6.75
C ILE A 88 -4.99 12.54 -6.23
N VAL A 89 -4.37 11.62 -5.51
CA VAL A 89 -3.02 11.82 -4.98
C VAL A 89 -1.98 11.84 -6.10
N LEU A 90 -2.10 10.96 -7.10
CA LEU A 90 -1.24 10.95 -8.29
C LEU A 90 -1.39 12.25 -9.09
N GLU A 91 -2.64 12.71 -9.30
CA GLU A 91 -2.91 13.99 -9.95
C GLU A 91 -2.28 15.16 -9.18
N TYR A 92 -2.35 15.17 -7.86
CA TYR A 92 -1.70 16.19 -7.03
C TYR A 92 -0.18 16.17 -7.18
N ILE A 93 0.45 14.99 -7.21
CA ILE A 93 1.91 14.87 -7.43
C ILE A 93 2.28 15.48 -8.78
N HIS A 94 1.55 15.14 -9.83
CA HIS A 94 1.84 15.63 -11.18
C HIS A 94 1.53 17.12 -11.34
N ASN A 95 0.31 17.55 -11.00
CA ASN A 95 -0.18 18.91 -11.31
C ASN A 95 0.25 19.96 -10.29
N THR A 96 0.48 19.58 -9.01
CA THR A 96 0.80 20.54 -7.95
C THR A 96 2.26 20.49 -7.54
N LEU A 97 2.84 19.30 -7.41
CA LEU A 97 4.27 19.16 -7.10
C LEU A 97 5.15 19.21 -8.35
N HIS A 98 4.57 19.07 -9.55
CA HIS A 98 5.25 19.04 -10.85
C HIS A 98 6.35 17.96 -10.92
N VAL A 99 6.05 16.75 -10.45
CA VAL A 99 6.96 15.60 -10.44
C VAL A 99 6.38 14.48 -11.28
N ASP A 100 7.13 14.07 -12.32
CA ASP A 100 6.78 12.96 -13.21
C ASP A 100 7.44 11.64 -12.77
N ASP A 101 8.58 11.69 -12.07
CA ASP A 101 9.26 10.49 -11.53
C ASP A 101 8.58 10.07 -10.22
N VAL A 102 7.52 9.27 -10.35
CA VAL A 102 6.77 8.73 -9.22
C VAL A 102 7.09 7.26 -9.05
N CYS A 103 7.49 6.86 -7.84
CA CYS A 103 7.61 5.47 -7.44
C CYS A 103 6.54 5.13 -6.40
N ALA A 104 6.14 3.86 -6.28
CA ALA A 104 5.21 3.41 -5.27
C ALA A 104 5.85 2.43 -4.29
N TYR A 105 5.59 2.61 -2.99
CA TYR A 105 5.90 1.64 -1.95
C TYR A 105 4.60 1.19 -1.28
N GLY A 106 4.15 -0.03 -1.58
CA GLY A 106 2.95 -0.61 -0.99
C GLY A 106 3.25 -1.65 0.09
N THR A 107 2.50 -1.62 1.21
CA THR A 107 2.58 -2.66 2.22
C THR A 107 1.25 -3.37 2.38
N SER A 108 1.24 -4.72 2.37
CA SER A 108 0.04 -5.53 2.62
C SER A 108 -1.15 -5.08 1.76
N PHE A 109 -2.23 -4.57 2.36
CA PHE A 109 -3.39 -3.99 1.66
C PHE A 109 -3.02 -2.87 0.68
N GLY A 110 -2.07 -1.99 1.03
CA GLY A 110 -1.60 -0.96 0.11
C GLY A 110 -0.92 -1.55 -1.13
N GLY A 111 -0.27 -2.70 -0.99
CA GLY A 111 0.27 -3.46 -2.12
C GLY A 111 -0.84 -4.05 -3.01
N TYR A 112 -1.89 -4.62 -2.42
CA TYR A 112 -3.08 -5.08 -3.14
C TYR A 112 -3.72 -3.93 -3.94
N LEU A 113 -3.91 -2.76 -3.32
CA LEU A 113 -4.53 -1.61 -3.98
C LEU A 113 -3.71 -1.06 -5.15
N ILE A 114 -2.37 -1.05 -5.05
CA ILE A 114 -1.50 -0.66 -6.17
C ILE A 114 -1.66 -1.65 -7.33
N MET A 115 -1.62 -2.95 -7.06
CA MET A 115 -1.77 -3.97 -8.11
C MET A 115 -3.16 -3.89 -8.76
N LYS A 116 -4.22 -3.72 -7.96
CA LYS A 116 -5.57 -3.48 -8.49
C LYS A 116 -5.62 -2.25 -9.40
N TYR A 117 -5.02 -1.13 -8.96
CA TYR A 117 -4.97 0.10 -9.75
C TYR A 117 -4.33 -0.09 -11.12
N LEU A 118 -3.21 -0.82 -11.21
CA LEU A 118 -2.56 -1.13 -12.49
C LEU A 118 -3.50 -1.88 -13.44
N HIS A 119 -4.22 -2.87 -12.91
CA HIS A 119 -5.18 -3.65 -13.69
C HIS A 119 -6.35 -2.81 -14.18
N ASP A 120 -6.98 -2.04 -13.30
CA ASP A 120 -8.19 -1.28 -13.62
C ASP A 120 -7.96 -0.16 -14.63
N HIS A 121 -6.77 0.45 -14.60
CA HIS A 121 -6.42 1.57 -15.46
C HIS A 121 -5.64 1.17 -16.73
N ASP A 122 -5.28 -0.11 -16.88
CA ASP A 122 -4.46 -0.62 -18.00
C ASP A 122 -3.23 0.29 -18.28
N SER A 123 -2.64 0.81 -17.20
CA SER A 123 -1.52 1.75 -17.26
C SER A 123 -0.69 1.74 -15.98
N ASN A 124 0.61 2.02 -16.11
CA ASN A 124 1.51 2.15 -14.97
C ASN A 124 1.94 3.62 -14.78
N PRO A 125 1.38 4.35 -13.80
CA PRO A 125 1.80 5.71 -13.48
C PRO A 125 3.10 5.77 -12.66
N PHE A 126 3.66 4.61 -12.28
CA PHE A 126 4.84 4.52 -11.46
C PHE A 126 6.05 4.07 -12.26
N ARG A 127 7.18 4.75 -12.08
CA ARG A 127 8.44 4.30 -12.68
C ARG A 127 8.94 2.98 -12.07
N LYS A 128 8.79 2.81 -10.75
CA LYS A 128 9.10 1.58 -10.02
C LYS A 128 8.13 1.37 -8.86
N ILE A 129 7.80 0.13 -8.60
CA ILE A 129 6.87 -0.31 -7.56
C ILE A 129 7.56 -1.34 -6.66
N ALA A 130 7.76 -1.02 -5.40
CA ALA A 130 8.24 -1.98 -4.40
C ALA A 130 7.11 -2.36 -3.46
N LEU A 131 6.80 -3.64 -3.35
CA LEU A 131 5.74 -4.15 -2.50
C LEU A 131 6.32 -4.99 -1.37
N ARG A 132 5.94 -4.68 -0.13
CA ARG A 132 6.33 -5.48 1.03
C ARG A 132 5.14 -6.27 1.55
N CYS A 133 5.23 -7.59 1.51
CA CYS A 133 4.18 -8.51 1.95
C CYS A 133 2.81 -8.14 1.35
N PRO A 134 2.67 -7.95 0.03
CA PRO A 134 1.40 -7.56 -0.57
C PRO A 134 0.33 -8.62 -0.30
N ALA A 135 -0.87 -8.18 0.03
CA ALA A 135 -1.99 -9.07 0.36
C ALA A 135 -2.65 -9.61 -0.92
N VAL A 136 -1.97 -10.50 -1.65
CA VAL A 136 -2.45 -11.01 -2.95
C VAL A 136 -3.80 -11.74 -2.84
N SER A 137 -4.08 -12.36 -1.70
CA SER A 137 -5.35 -13.04 -1.38
C SER A 137 -6.19 -12.22 -0.39
N MET A 138 -6.43 -10.93 -0.69
CA MET A 138 -6.97 -9.98 0.30
C MET A 138 -8.30 -10.42 0.93
N TYR A 139 -9.21 -10.99 0.15
CA TYR A 139 -10.46 -11.54 0.69
C TYR A 139 -10.21 -12.62 1.76
N ASP A 140 -9.35 -13.59 1.44
CA ASP A 140 -9.06 -14.71 2.34
C ASP A 140 -8.38 -14.20 3.63
N ILE A 141 -7.48 -13.24 3.52
CA ILE A 141 -6.80 -12.63 4.67
C ILE A 141 -7.81 -11.94 5.57
N ILE A 142 -8.68 -11.08 5.04
CA ILE A 142 -9.70 -10.40 5.86
C ILE A 142 -10.63 -11.42 6.50
N TYR A 143 -11.20 -12.32 5.71
CA TYR A 143 -12.22 -13.24 6.17
C TYR A 143 -11.71 -14.29 7.17
N GLN A 144 -10.49 -14.82 6.96
CA GLN A 144 -9.96 -15.92 7.76
C GLN A 144 -9.07 -15.48 8.91
N ARG A 145 -8.35 -14.34 8.77
CA ARG A 145 -7.29 -13.94 9.73
C ARG A 145 -7.57 -12.65 10.48
N VAL A 146 -8.39 -11.76 9.92
CA VAL A 146 -8.69 -10.46 10.55
C VAL A 146 -10.05 -10.46 11.24
N MET A 147 -11.05 -11.11 10.65
CA MET A 147 -12.41 -11.15 11.18
C MET A 147 -12.56 -12.19 12.28
N THR A 148 -13.30 -11.83 13.32
CA THR A 148 -13.77 -12.76 14.35
C THR A 148 -15.06 -13.46 13.90
N ASP A 149 -15.45 -14.56 14.57
CA ASP A 149 -16.72 -15.24 14.30
C ASP A 149 -17.93 -14.35 14.61
N GLU A 150 -17.79 -13.43 15.57
CA GLU A 150 -18.81 -12.42 15.85
C GLU A 150 -18.96 -11.46 14.65
N ASN A 151 -17.84 -10.97 14.06
CA ASN A 151 -17.86 -10.16 12.86
C ASN A 151 -18.60 -10.86 11.71
N LYS A 152 -18.28 -12.11 11.45
CA LYS A 152 -18.94 -12.91 10.41
C LYS A 152 -20.46 -13.03 10.67
N THR A 153 -20.84 -13.29 11.93
CA THR A 153 -22.25 -13.36 12.34
C THR A 153 -22.97 -12.01 12.17
N MET A 154 -22.31 -10.90 12.44
CA MET A 154 -22.89 -9.56 12.26
C MET A 154 -23.14 -9.25 10.78
N LEU A 155 -22.18 -9.57 9.90
CA LEU A 155 -22.32 -9.38 8.46
C LEU A 155 -23.48 -10.20 7.88
N THR A 156 -23.66 -11.47 8.30
CA THR A 156 -24.82 -12.29 7.84
C THR A 156 -26.17 -11.70 8.25
N LYS A 157 -26.19 -10.82 9.27
CA LYS A 157 -27.38 -10.06 9.70
C LYS A 157 -27.49 -8.69 9.00
N GLY A 158 -26.67 -8.43 7.98
CA GLY A 158 -26.67 -7.17 7.24
C GLY A 158 -26.15 -5.97 8.04
N LYS A 159 -25.28 -6.20 9.05
CA LYS A 159 -24.69 -5.14 9.86
C LYS A 159 -23.28 -4.84 9.41
N ASP A 160 -22.92 -3.56 9.39
CA ASP A 160 -21.54 -3.13 9.25
C ASP A 160 -20.72 -3.58 10.47
N ILE A 161 -19.42 -3.85 10.25
CA ILE A 161 -18.52 -4.30 11.30
C ILE A 161 -17.26 -3.43 11.36
N GLN A 162 -16.72 -3.30 12.57
CA GLN A 162 -15.38 -2.76 12.77
C GLN A 162 -14.39 -3.91 12.95
N THR A 163 -13.44 -4.05 12.02
CA THR A 163 -12.45 -5.10 12.04
C THR A 163 -11.04 -4.58 11.75
N GLY A 164 -10.02 -5.31 12.13
CA GLY A 164 -8.61 -4.93 11.98
C GLY A 164 -7.80 -5.37 13.19
N PHE A 165 -6.48 -5.31 13.06
CA PHE A 165 -5.55 -5.65 14.15
C PHE A 165 -5.44 -4.52 15.18
N ASP A 166 -4.58 -3.55 14.95
CA ASP A 166 -4.30 -2.47 15.90
C ASP A 166 -5.36 -1.36 15.83
N ARG A 167 -5.82 -1.04 14.63
CA ARG A 167 -6.89 -0.07 14.39
C ARG A 167 -8.03 -0.74 13.65
N LYS A 168 -9.23 -0.33 14.00
CA LYS A 168 -10.45 -0.87 13.38
C LYS A 168 -10.83 -0.02 12.19
N VAL A 169 -11.26 -0.69 11.14
CA VAL A 169 -11.78 -0.13 9.90
C VAL A 169 -13.24 -0.60 9.76
N LEU A 170 -14.13 0.30 9.38
CA LEU A 170 -15.53 -0.02 9.16
C LEU A 170 -15.71 -0.58 7.75
N ILE A 171 -16.19 -1.82 7.67
CA ILE A 171 -16.51 -2.53 6.43
C ILE A 171 -17.89 -3.16 6.50
N ASP A 172 -18.43 -3.50 5.36
CA ASP A 172 -19.70 -4.23 5.21
C ASP A 172 -19.54 -5.47 4.33
N GLN A 173 -20.66 -6.15 4.06
CA GLN A 173 -20.67 -7.32 3.19
C GLN A 173 -20.30 -6.96 1.75
N SER A 174 -20.72 -5.77 1.27
CA SER A 174 -20.38 -5.30 -0.10
C SER A 174 -18.87 -5.22 -0.32
N PHE A 175 -18.14 -4.68 0.67
CA PHE A 175 -16.67 -4.61 0.59
C PHE A 175 -16.03 -6.01 0.50
N LEU A 176 -16.57 -7.01 1.23
CA LEU A 176 -16.07 -8.38 1.11
C LEU A 176 -16.40 -9.01 -0.24
N ASP A 177 -17.58 -8.74 -0.76
CA ASP A 177 -18.01 -9.22 -2.08
C ASP A 177 -17.14 -8.60 -3.18
N GLU A 178 -16.81 -7.30 -3.08
CA GLU A 178 -15.86 -6.62 -3.96
C GLU A 178 -14.47 -7.28 -3.88
N LEU A 179 -13.91 -7.49 -2.67
CA LEU A 179 -12.60 -8.15 -2.52
C LEU A 179 -12.57 -9.56 -3.12
N LYS A 180 -13.69 -10.25 -3.10
CA LYS A 180 -13.80 -11.60 -3.66
C LYS A 180 -13.85 -11.58 -5.18
N SER A 181 -14.54 -10.60 -5.78
CA SER A 181 -14.57 -10.43 -7.25
C SER A 181 -13.27 -9.86 -7.80
N GLU A 182 -12.61 -9.02 -7.03
CA GLU A 182 -11.38 -8.29 -7.37
C GLU A 182 -10.11 -9.01 -6.86
N ASP A 183 -10.03 -10.32 -7.09
CA ASP A 183 -8.90 -11.15 -6.67
C ASP A 183 -7.73 -11.00 -7.67
N ILE A 184 -6.72 -10.26 -7.27
CA ILE A 184 -5.56 -9.93 -8.10
C ILE A 184 -4.73 -11.15 -8.53
N ARG A 185 -4.92 -12.32 -7.91
CA ARG A 185 -4.24 -13.57 -8.30
C ARG A 185 -4.69 -14.09 -9.67
N HIS A 186 -5.86 -13.65 -10.14
CA HIS A 186 -6.43 -14.06 -11.42
C HIS A 186 -6.07 -13.14 -12.58
N TRP A 187 -5.31 -12.08 -12.32
CA TRP A 187 -4.95 -11.06 -13.30
C TRP A 187 -3.49 -11.18 -13.74
N ASP A 188 -3.22 -10.67 -14.93
CA ASP A 188 -1.91 -10.69 -15.58
C ASP A 188 -1.21 -9.31 -15.38
N TYR A 189 0.06 -9.36 -14.99
CA TYR A 189 0.90 -8.18 -14.78
C TYR A 189 2.23 -8.25 -15.56
N LEU A 190 2.32 -9.13 -16.57
CA LEU A 190 3.56 -9.34 -17.34
C LEU A 190 4.08 -8.05 -17.97
N ASP A 191 3.18 -7.19 -18.45
CA ASP A 191 3.55 -5.91 -19.08
C ASP A 191 4.19 -4.91 -18.08
N PHE A 192 4.01 -5.11 -16.78
CA PHE A 192 4.54 -4.25 -15.71
C PHE A 192 5.64 -4.94 -14.88
N ALA A 193 5.95 -6.20 -15.16
CA ALA A 193 6.79 -7.05 -14.31
C ALA A 193 8.17 -6.46 -14.00
N ASP A 194 8.83 -5.85 -15.00
CA ASP A 194 10.15 -5.24 -14.87
C ASP A 194 10.18 -4.00 -13.94
N ASP A 195 9.00 -3.42 -13.69
CA ASP A 195 8.84 -2.26 -12.84
C ASP A 195 8.37 -2.61 -11.43
N ILE A 196 8.18 -3.91 -11.12
CA ILE A 196 7.67 -4.39 -9.84
C ILE A 196 8.71 -5.26 -9.14
N MET A 197 8.95 -4.98 -7.85
CA MET A 197 9.69 -5.84 -6.93
C MET A 197 8.80 -6.20 -5.74
N ILE A 198 8.76 -7.48 -5.38
CA ILE A 198 8.06 -7.93 -4.17
C ILE A 198 9.06 -8.46 -3.15
N ILE A 199 9.03 -7.89 -1.94
CA ILE A 199 9.80 -8.33 -0.79
C ILE A 199 8.87 -9.00 0.21
N HIS A 200 9.19 -10.23 0.64
CA HIS A 200 8.31 -10.99 1.52
C HIS A 200 9.06 -11.74 2.61
N GLY A 201 8.51 -11.75 3.81
CA GLY A 201 9.08 -12.47 4.94
C GLY A 201 8.75 -13.97 4.90
N THR A 202 9.76 -14.85 5.08
CA THR A 202 9.53 -16.31 5.04
C THR A 202 8.71 -16.84 6.22
N LYS A 203 8.53 -16.03 7.28
CA LYS A 203 7.68 -16.33 8.45
C LYS A 203 6.47 -15.37 8.56
N ASP A 204 5.99 -14.87 7.43
CA ASP A 204 4.79 -14.04 7.41
C ASP A 204 3.56 -14.85 7.87
N GLU A 205 3.02 -14.47 9.02
CA GLU A 205 1.89 -15.12 9.66
C GLU A 205 0.51 -14.60 9.17
N ILE A 206 0.51 -13.50 8.39
CA ILE A 206 -0.70 -12.84 7.88
C ILE A 206 -0.92 -13.19 6.41
N VAL A 207 0.09 -12.93 5.57
CA VAL A 207 0.05 -13.20 4.14
C VAL A 207 0.89 -14.42 3.84
N PRO A 208 0.30 -15.55 3.37
CA PRO A 208 1.04 -16.78 3.15
C PRO A 208 2.17 -16.62 2.14
N PHE A 209 3.39 -16.94 2.55
CA PHE A 209 4.60 -16.83 1.71
C PHE A 209 4.47 -17.52 0.36
N ASN A 210 3.92 -18.76 0.34
CA ASN A 210 3.80 -19.54 -0.88
C ASN A 210 2.81 -18.94 -1.89
N GLU A 211 1.73 -18.29 -1.42
CA GLU A 211 0.78 -17.61 -2.31
C GLU A 211 1.42 -16.43 -3.04
N VAL A 212 2.23 -15.65 -2.33
CA VAL A 212 2.95 -14.51 -2.93
C VAL A 212 4.06 -14.99 -3.84
N LYS A 213 4.78 -16.05 -3.47
CA LYS A 213 5.80 -16.67 -4.33
C LYS A 213 5.20 -17.17 -5.64
N GLU A 214 4.10 -17.92 -5.59
CA GLU A 214 3.37 -18.38 -6.77
C GLU A 214 2.87 -17.22 -7.64
N PHE A 215 2.34 -16.18 -7.02
CA PHE A 215 1.90 -14.96 -7.71
C PHE A 215 3.06 -14.30 -8.46
N THR A 216 4.25 -14.19 -7.84
CA THR A 216 5.43 -13.62 -8.49
C THR A 216 5.97 -14.49 -9.62
N GLU A 217 5.96 -15.81 -9.46
CA GLU A 217 6.39 -16.76 -10.49
C GLU A 217 5.46 -16.70 -11.73
N ASN A 218 4.14 -16.63 -11.51
CA ASN A 218 3.16 -16.53 -12.59
C ASN A 218 3.26 -15.22 -13.38
N ASN A 219 3.70 -14.14 -12.74
CA ASN A 219 3.79 -12.81 -13.33
C ASN A 219 5.24 -12.39 -13.67
N VAL A 220 6.23 -13.24 -13.47
CA VAL A 220 7.66 -12.96 -13.73
C VAL A 220 8.17 -11.71 -12.97
N ILE A 221 7.61 -11.45 -11.79
CA ILE A 221 7.97 -10.31 -10.95
C ILE A 221 9.23 -10.63 -10.12
N GLU A 222 10.12 -9.65 -9.95
CA GLU A 222 11.28 -9.77 -9.07
C GLU A 222 10.86 -10.06 -7.62
N PHE A 223 11.31 -11.22 -7.08
CA PHE A 223 10.95 -11.69 -5.74
C PHE A 223 12.16 -11.76 -4.81
N VAL A 224 12.08 -11.06 -3.68
CA VAL A 224 13.14 -11.00 -2.66
C VAL A 224 12.62 -11.58 -1.35
N PRO A 225 12.83 -12.88 -1.07
CA PRO A 225 12.50 -13.45 0.23
C PRO A 225 13.46 -12.96 1.32
N ILE A 226 12.91 -12.55 2.47
CA ILE A 226 13.70 -12.20 3.65
C ILE A 226 13.52 -13.30 4.70
N GLU A 227 14.59 -14.04 4.93
CA GLU A 227 14.58 -15.20 5.82
C GLU A 227 14.18 -14.81 7.25
N ASP A 228 13.28 -15.61 7.87
CA ASP A 228 12.72 -15.41 9.20
C ASP A 228 12.07 -14.04 9.47
N ALA A 229 11.72 -13.24 8.47
CA ALA A 229 10.96 -12.02 8.68
C ALA A 229 9.46 -12.34 8.82
N ASP A 230 8.82 -11.67 9.78
CA ASP A 230 7.36 -11.68 9.99
C ASP A 230 6.67 -10.66 9.06
N HIS A 231 5.33 -10.62 9.06
CA HIS A 231 4.54 -9.68 8.25
C HIS A 231 4.93 -8.21 8.47
N ARG A 232 5.21 -7.82 9.69
CA ARG A 232 5.50 -6.44 10.08
C ARG A 232 6.97 -6.08 10.01
N PHE A 233 7.85 -7.06 9.79
CA PHE A 233 9.29 -6.89 9.86
C PHE A 233 9.72 -6.27 11.19
N GLN A 234 9.25 -6.85 12.31
CA GLN A 234 9.55 -6.34 13.65
C GLN A 234 11.05 -6.38 13.98
N ASN A 235 11.79 -7.31 13.37
CA ASN A 235 13.24 -7.32 13.46
C ASN A 235 13.83 -6.16 12.64
N LEU A 236 14.46 -5.21 13.31
CA LEU A 236 15.00 -3.98 12.70
C LEU A 236 16.06 -4.23 11.63
N ASP A 237 16.88 -5.27 11.75
CA ASP A 237 17.92 -5.56 10.76
C ASP A 237 17.30 -6.13 9.48
N LYS A 238 16.25 -6.94 9.59
CA LYS A 238 15.49 -7.43 8.45
C LYS A 238 14.72 -6.30 7.77
N MET A 239 14.15 -5.37 8.54
CA MET A 239 13.53 -4.16 8.00
C MET A 239 14.54 -3.29 7.26
N LYS A 240 15.73 -3.06 7.84
CA LYS A 240 16.80 -2.31 7.16
C LYS A 240 17.26 -2.99 5.86
N LEU A 241 17.36 -4.33 5.88
CA LEU A 241 17.70 -5.11 4.69
C LEU A 241 16.64 -4.93 3.60
N ALA A 242 15.34 -5.06 3.93
CA ALA A 242 14.24 -4.82 3.00
C ALA A 242 14.28 -3.39 2.44
N HIS A 243 14.47 -2.38 3.30
CA HIS A 243 14.61 -0.98 2.86
C HIS A 243 15.80 -0.79 1.92
N SER A 244 16.92 -1.49 2.13
CA SER A 244 18.08 -1.36 1.24
C SER A 244 17.77 -1.86 -0.17
N TYR A 245 17.11 -3.01 -0.33
CA TYR A 245 16.66 -3.51 -1.63
C TYR A 245 15.72 -2.51 -2.32
N MET A 246 14.69 -2.02 -1.61
CA MET A 246 13.73 -1.07 -2.17
C MET A 246 14.40 0.23 -2.63
N ILE A 247 15.32 0.78 -1.82
CA ILE A 247 16.01 2.03 -2.14
C ILE A 247 16.90 1.86 -3.38
N GLU A 248 17.61 0.74 -3.51
CA GLU A 248 18.40 0.49 -4.72
C GLU A 248 17.50 0.31 -5.95
N PHE A 249 16.38 -0.39 -5.81
CA PHE A 249 15.39 -0.56 -6.88
C PHE A 249 14.76 0.77 -7.31
N PHE A 250 14.49 1.71 -6.40
CA PHE A 250 13.97 3.03 -6.74
C PHE A 250 15.01 3.97 -7.38
N LYS A 251 16.29 3.63 -7.31
CA LYS A 251 17.37 4.37 -7.98
C LYS A 251 17.62 3.90 -9.41
N SER A 252 17.35 2.61 -9.70
CA SER A 252 17.44 2.06 -11.07
C SER A 252 16.39 2.66 -11.97
#